data_a5dc65dfb21cf5403805fa5dcd9d929a
#
_entry.id   a5dc65dfb21cf5403805fa5dcd9d929a
#
_cell.length_a   1.000
_cell.length_b   1.000
_cell.length_c   1.000
_cell.angle_alpha   90.00
_cell.angle_beta   90.00
_cell.angle_gamma   90.00
#
_symmetry.space_group_name_H-M   'P 1'
#
loop_
_entity.id
_entity.type
_entity.pdbx_description
1 polymer ?
#
loop_
_entity_poly.entity_id
_entity_poly.type
_entity_poly.pdbx_seq_one_letter_code
_entity_poly.pdbx_strand_id
1 'polypeptide(L)'
;MEKPFFRFLAWPKILAENGMGNHGVPQMPLPVYKAIKDDISKIQDTDDLVDKYCKAGANILYERNTVGNHLQEDSLGFRKALEWLSTVFDGTYNKTYSSQGCTIRDVTVTPP
;
A
#
# COMPACT_ATOMS: atom_id res chain seq x y z
N MET A 1 -10.18 32.49 22.51
CA MET A 1 -9.37 31.34 22.95
C MET A 1 -10.14 30.05 22.71
N GLU A 2 -9.59 29.19 21.85
CA GLU A 2 -10.23 27.90 21.58
C GLU A 2 -10.26 27.04 22.84
N LYS A 3 -11.42 26.50 23.14
CA LYS A 3 -11.54 25.52 24.22
C LYS A 3 -10.87 24.22 23.81
N PRO A 4 -10.17 23.48 24.71
CA PRO A 4 -9.53 22.20 24.38
C PRO A 4 -10.48 21.20 23.69
N PHE A 5 -11.77 21.27 23.99
CA PHE A 5 -12.80 20.45 23.38
C PHE A 5 -12.91 20.68 21.87
N PHE A 6 -12.83 21.91 21.39
CA PHE A 6 -12.87 22.21 19.95
C PHE A 6 -11.63 21.71 19.22
N ARG A 7 -10.46 21.82 19.83
CA ARG A 7 -9.21 21.24 19.28
C ARG A 7 -9.37 19.75 19.10
N PHE A 8 -9.89 19.07 20.09
CA PHE A 8 -10.07 17.62 20.05
C PHE A 8 -11.01 17.21 18.91
N LEU A 9 -12.09 17.91 18.66
CA LEU A 9 -13.04 17.63 17.58
C LEU A 9 -12.48 17.95 16.19
N ALA A 10 -11.56 18.90 16.06
CA ALA A 10 -10.94 19.27 14.79
C ALA A 10 -9.93 18.21 14.29
N TRP A 11 -9.24 17.50 15.19
CA TRP A 11 -8.24 16.51 14.85
C TRP A 11 -8.78 15.36 13.98
N PRO A 12 -9.91 14.72 14.30
CA PRO A 12 -10.45 13.65 13.48
C PRO A 12 -10.73 14.10 12.03
N LYS A 13 -11.22 15.31 11.84
CA LYS A 13 -11.46 15.87 10.52
C LYS A 13 -10.17 16.10 9.74
N ILE A 14 -9.17 16.70 10.38
CA ILE A 14 -7.86 16.95 9.76
C ILE A 14 -7.19 15.62 9.39
N LEU A 15 -7.21 14.64 10.27
CA LEU A 15 -6.66 13.32 10.00
C LEU A 15 -7.37 12.63 8.83
N ALA A 16 -8.68 12.73 8.76
CA ALA A 16 -9.46 12.19 7.65
C ALA A 16 -9.15 12.89 6.32
N GLU A 17 -9.00 14.20 6.34
CA GLU A 17 -8.67 15.00 5.15
C GLU A 17 -7.26 14.66 4.61
N ASN A 18 -6.34 14.28 5.47
CA ASN A 18 -4.96 13.92 5.10
C ASN A 18 -4.73 12.42 5.00
N GLY A 19 -5.71 11.61 5.36
CA GLY A 19 -5.62 10.16 5.34
C GLY A 19 -5.72 9.58 3.93
N MET A 20 -4.99 8.52 3.69
CA MET A 20 -5.13 7.74 2.46
C MET A 20 -6.49 7.06 2.41
N GLY A 21 -7.00 6.84 1.19
CA GLY A 21 -8.29 6.17 0.99
C GLY A 21 -9.50 7.10 1.01
N ASN A 22 -9.33 8.39 1.26
CA ASN A 22 -10.41 9.38 1.33
C ASN A 22 -10.45 10.35 0.13
N HIS A 23 -9.59 10.14 -0.88
CA HIS A 23 -9.39 11.07 -1.98
C HIS A 23 -9.56 10.43 -3.36
N GLY A 24 -10.40 9.43 -3.45
CA GLY A 24 -10.63 8.70 -4.70
C GLY A 24 -9.72 7.52 -4.88
N VAL A 25 -9.69 6.98 -6.09
CA VAL A 25 -9.00 5.75 -6.44
C VAL A 25 -7.78 6.07 -7.29
N PRO A 26 -6.63 5.42 -7.05
CA PRO A 26 -5.49 5.54 -7.95
C PRO A 26 -5.88 5.21 -9.39
N GLN A 27 -5.54 6.10 -10.33
CA GLN A 27 -5.89 5.96 -11.75
C GLN A 27 -4.94 5.01 -12.48
N MET A 28 -3.73 4.87 -11.98
CA MET A 28 -2.69 4.02 -12.58
C MET A 28 -2.49 2.76 -11.74
N PRO A 29 -1.90 1.71 -12.33
CA PRO A 29 -1.51 0.53 -11.56
C PRO A 29 -0.61 0.92 -10.39
N LEU A 30 -0.83 0.32 -9.25
CA LEU A 30 -0.13 0.62 -8.02
C LEU A 30 0.46 -0.64 -7.39
N PRO A 31 1.78 -0.71 -7.18
CA PRO A 31 2.36 -1.77 -6.37
C PRO A 31 2.30 -1.37 -4.90
N VAL A 32 1.92 -2.31 -4.05
CA VAL A 32 1.96 -2.15 -2.60
C VAL A 32 2.73 -3.33 -2.04
N TYR A 33 3.66 -3.08 -1.17
CA TYR A 33 4.40 -4.13 -0.45
C TYR A 33 4.41 -3.84 1.04
N LYS A 34 4.33 -4.90 1.84
CA LYS A 34 4.23 -4.77 3.29
C LYS A 34 4.74 -6.05 3.95
N ALA A 35 5.47 -5.93 5.04
CA ALA A 35 5.80 -7.08 5.87
C ALA A 35 4.60 -7.46 6.74
N ILE A 36 4.23 -8.74 6.74
CA ILE A 36 3.15 -9.25 7.59
C ILE A 36 3.48 -9.03 9.07
N LYS A 37 4.76 -9.18 9.43
CA LYS A 37 5.26 -9.05 10.80
C LYS A 37 5.75 -7.63 11.12
N ASP A 38 5.25 -6.63 10.41
CA ASP A 38 5.60 -5.24 10.69
C ASP A 38 5.22 -4.89 12.13
N ASP A 39 6.22 -4.48 12.90
CA ASP A 39 6.11 -4.21 14.33
C ASP A 39 5.81 -2.74 14.66
N ILE A 40 5.77 -1.89 13.65
CA ILE A 40 5.51 -0.44 13.80
C ILE A 40 4.16 -0.07 13.21
N SER A 41 3.88 -0.51 12.00
CA SER A 41 2.64 -0.25 11.29
C SER A 41 1.93 -1.57 10.97
N LYS A 42 0.80 -1.80 11.59
CA LYS A 42 0.09 -3.08 11.50
C LYS A 42 -0.31 -3.41 10.07
N ILE A 43 -0.10 -4.65 9.67
CA ILE A 43 -0.52 -5.16 8.35
C ILE A 43 -2.02 -4.96 8.10
N GLN A 44 -2.84 -5.05 9.14
CA GLN A 44 -4.29 -4.88 9.02
C GLN A 44 -4.68 -3.53 8.43
N ASP A 45 -4.00 -2.47 8.80
CA ASP A 45 -4.29 -1.13 8.28
C ASP A 45 -4.04 -1.05 6.77
N THR A 46 -2.98 -1.68 6.29
CA THR A 46 -2.68 -1.76 4.86
C THR A 46 -3.66 -2.69 4.14
N ASP A 47 -3.99 -3.83 4.73
CA ASP A 47 -4.99 -4.75 4.18
C ASP A 47 -6.34 -4.04 3.98
N ASP A 48 -6.78 -3.27 4.97
CA ASP A 48 -8.05 -2.53 4.92
C ASP A 48 -8.02 -1.44 3.85
N LEU A 49 -6.91 -0.72 3.71
CA LEU A 49 -6.74 0.31 2.70
C LEU A 49 -6.77 -0.29 1.28
N VAL A 50 -6.05 -1.37 1.07
CA VAL A 50 -6.03 -2.09 -0.22
C VAL A 50 -7.43 -2.60 -0.56
N ASP A 51 -8.12 -3.20 0.41
CA ASP A 51 -9.49 -3.68 0.21
C ASP A 51 -10.43 -2.54 -0.22
N LYS A 52 -10.33 -1.40 0.43
CA LYS A 52 -11.12 -0.21 0.10
C LYS A 52 -10.87 0.26 -1.34
N TYR A 53 -9.61 0.38 -1.74
CA TYR A 53 -9.26 0.77 -3.10
C TYR A 53 -9.70 -0.26 -4.14
N CYS A 54 -9.54 -1.54 -3.83
CA CYS A 54 -9.91 -2.62 -4.74
C CYS A 54 -11.42 -2.67 -4.98
N LYS A 55 -12.22 -2.50 -3.94
CA LYS A 55 -13.69 -2.40 -4.06
C LYS A 55 -14.12 -1.20 -4.88
N ALA A 56 -13.34 -0.15 -4.90
CA ALA A 56 -13.60 1.04 -5.69
C ALA A 56 -13.05 0.98 -7.12
N GLY A 57 -12.45 -0.15 -7.53
CA GLY A 57 -12.02 -0.39 -8.92
C GLY A 57 -10.54 -0.14 -9.19
N ALA A 58 -9.70 -0.02 -8.17
CA ALA A 58 -8.26 0.16 -8.36
C ALA A 58 -7.60 -1.07 -8.98
N ASN A 59 -6.47 -0.85 -9.65
CA ASN A 59 -5.58 -1.90 -10.12
C ASN A 59 -4.35 -1.94 -9.21
N ILE A 60 -4.30 -2.91 -8.31
CA ILE A 60 -3.24 -3.02 -7.29
C ILE A 60 -2.61 -4.41 -7.33
N LEU A 61 -1.28 -4.44 -7.33
CA LEU A 61 -0.50 -5.61 -6.96
C LEU A 61 -0.05 -5.45 -5.52
N TYR A 62 -0.66 -6.19 -4.60
CA TYR A 62 -0.30 -6.14 -3.18
C TYR A 62 0.44 -7.41 -2.79
N GLU A 63 1.72 -7.24 -2.46
CA GLU A 63 2.58 -8.33 -2.00
C GLU A 63 2.86 -8.20 -0.51
N ARG A 64 2.43 -9.20 0.26
CA ARG A 64 2.61 -9.29 1.70
C ARG A 64 3.79 -10.21 1.98
N ASN A 65 4.88 -9.67 2.50
CA ASN A 65 6.09 -10.45 2.75
C ASN A 65 5.98 -11.23 4.06
N THR A 66 6.18 -12.54 3.99
CA THR A 66 6.12 -13.43 5.15
C THR A 66 7.33 -13.32 6.07
N VAL A 67 8.42 -12.71 5.60
CA VAL A 67 9.66 -12.51 6.36
C VAL A 67 9.98 -11.03 6.47
N GLY A 68 10.74 -10.68 7.49
CA GLY A 68 11.18 -9.31 7.71
C GLY A 68 10.26 -8.51 8.63
N ASN A 69 10.77 -7.38 9.08
CA ASN A 69 10.07 -6.41 9.92
C ASN A 69 9.90 -5.09 9.16
N HIS A 70 9.43 -4.06 9.83
CA HIS A 70 9.18 -2.75 9.24
C HIS A 70 10.39 -2.19 8.47
N LEU A 71 11.55 -2.17 9.09
CA LEU A 71 12.77 -1.60 8.48
C LEU A 71 13.33 -2.49 7.37
N GLN A 72 13.27 -3.80 7.53
CA GLN A 72 13.76 -4.74 6.53
C GLN A 72 12.92 -4.69 5.26
N GLU A 73 11.61 -4.50 5.39
CA GLU A 73 10.71 -4.43 4.23
C GLU A 73 10.99 -3.23 3.33
N ASP A 74 11.47 -2.14 3.88
CA ASP A 74 11.88 -0.98 3.09
C ASP A 74 12.88 -1.39 1.99
N SER A 75 13.87 -2.18 2.33
CA SER A 75 14.87 -2.67 1.37
C SER A 75 14.37 -3.84 0.51
N LEU A 76 13.69 -4.80 1.12
CA LEU A 76 13.25 -6.02 0.45
C LEU A 76 12.12 -5.74 -0.55
N GLY A 77 11.14 -4.95 -0.14
CA GLY A 77 10.03 -4.58 -1.00
C GLY A 77 10.42 -3.59 -2.09
N PHE A 78 11.36 -2.70 -1.80
CA PHE A 78 11.84 -1.71 -2.76
C PHE A 78 12.43 -2.34 -4.03
N ARG A 79 13.19 -3.40 -3.89
CA ARG A 79 13.73 -4.14 -5.04
C ARG A 79 12.61 -4.64 -5.95
N LYS A 80 11.61 -5.23 -5.37
CA LYS A 80 10.43 -5.71 -6.09
C LYS A 80 9.66 -4.58 -6.75
N ALA A 81 9.53 -3.46 -6.07
CA ALA A 81 8.88 -2.28 -6.61
C ALA A 81 9.64 -1.72 -7.84
N LEU A 82 10.97 -1.73 -7.81
CA LEU A 82 11.78 -1.34 -8.95
C LEU A 82 11.61 -2.28 -10.15
N GLU A 83 11.57 -3.59 -9.93
CA GLU A 83 11.29 -4.58 -10.98
C GLU A 83 9.92 -4.31 -11.61
N TRP A 84 8.91 -4.08 -10.79
CA TRP A 84 7.57 -3.73 -11.25
C TRP A 84 7.59 -2.44 -12.09
N LEU A 85 8.22 -1.40 -11.58
CA LEU A 85 8.31 -0.10 -12.24
C LEU A 85 9.00 -0.19 -13.61
N SER A 86 10.04 -1.00 -13.69
CA SER A 86 10.73 -1.29 -14.94
C SER A 86 9.79 -1.84 -16.02
N THR A 87 8.86 -2.71 -15.67
CA THR A 87 7.89 -3.25 -16.63
C THR A 87 6.90 -2.20 -17.13
N VAL A 88 6.61 -1.19 -16.33
CA VAL A 88 5.77 -0.06 -16.75
C VAL A 88 6.50 0.78 -17.80
N PHE A 89 7.77 1.09 -17.54
CA PHE A 89 8.55 1.92 -18.45
C PHE A 89 8.92 1.22 -19.77
N ASP A 90 9.15 -0.09 -19.75
CA ASP A 90 9.50 -0.82 -20.96
C ASP A 90 8.27 -1.38 -21.71
N GLY A 91 7.08 -1.16 -21.20
CA GLY A 91 5.83 -1.56 -21.82
C GLY A 91 5.49 -3.05 -21.70
N THR A 92 6.18 -3.80 -20.84
CA THR A 92 5.93 -5.24 -20.65
C THR A 92 4.98 -5.55 -19.50
N TYR A 93 4.46 -4.53 -18.81
CA TYR A 93 3.60 -4.67 -17.63
C TYR A 93 2.48 -5.69 -17.83
N ASN A 94 1.71 -5.57 -18.90
CA ASN A 94 0.56 -6.43 -19.18
C ASN A 94 0.92 -7.90 -19.46
N LYS A 95 2.18 -8.19 -19.71
CA LYS A 95 2.65 -9.57 -19.92
C LYS A 95 3.00 -10.27 -18.62
N THR A 96 3.33 -9.49 -17.59
CA THR A 96 3.81 -10.02 -16.31
C THR A 96 2.79 -9.89 -15.20
N TYR A 97 1.99 -8.83 -15.22
CA TYR A 97 1.03 -8.50 -14.18
C TYR A 97 -0.37 -8.31 -14.77
N SER A 98 -1.40 -8.46 -13.92
CA SER A 98 -2.77 -8.18 -14.34
C SER A 98 -2.91 -6.67 -14.63
N SER A 99 -3.55 -6.36 -15.74
CA SER A 99 -3.85 -4.97 -16.13
C SER A 99 -5.15 -4.45 -15.53
N GLN A 100 -5.93 -5.30 -14.84
CA GLN A 100 -7.22 -4.93 -14.26
C GLN A 100 -7.41 -5.60 -12.91
N GLY A 101 -8.02 -4.83 -11.99
CA GLY A 101 -8.36 -5.32 -10.67
C GLY A 101 -7.15 -5.49 -9.75
N CYS A 102 -7.37 -6.21 -8.68
CA CYS A 102 -6.35 -6.40 -7.63
C CYS A 102 -5.83 -7.82 -7.59
N THR A 103 -4.53 -7.93 -7.39
CA THR A 103 -3.86 -9.19 -7.08
C THR A 103 -3.24 -9.04 -5.68
N ILE A 104 -3.67 -9.88 -4.74
CA ILE A 104 -3.17 -9.90 -3.37
C ILE A 104 -2.52 -11.25 -3.15
N ARG A 105 -1.24 -11.24 -2.76
CA ARG A 105 -0.52 -12.50 -2.54
C ARG A 105 0.53 -12.36 -1.45
N ASP A 106 0.76 -13.46 -0.76
CA ASP A 106 1.86 -13.57 0.18
C ASP A 106 3.11 -14.04 -0.56
N VAL A 107 4.22 -13.39 -0.28
CA VAL A 107 5.52 -13.69 -0.90
C VAL A 107 6.57 -13.89 0.18
N THR A 108 7.65 -14.55 -0.16
CA THR A 108 8.81 -14.71 0.73
C THR A 108 10.02 -14.10 0.05
N VAL A 109 10.36 -12.88 0.45
CA VAL A 109 11.51 -12.13 -0.08
C VAL A 109 12.53 -12.01 1.04
N THR A 110 13.58 -12.80 0.94
CA THR A 110 14.66 -12.82 1.93
C THR A 110 15.77 -11.85 1.57
N PRO A 111 16.56 -11.38 2.55
CA PRO A 111 17.80 -10.65 2.28
C PRO A 111 18.73 -11.47 1.40
N PRO A 112 19.51 -10.82 0.52
CA PRO A 112 20.52 -11.51 -0.28
C PRO A 112 21.64 -12.12 0.57
#